data_88ab203bf2c799931cf429e00cfa0e4a
#
_entry.id   88ab203bf2c799931cf429e00cfa0e4a
#
_cell.length_a   1.000
_cell.length_b   1.000
_cell.length_c   1.000
_cell.angle_alpha   90.00
_cell.angle_beta   90.00
_cell.angle_gamma   90.00
#
_symmetry.space_group_name_H-M   'P 1'
#
loop_
_entity.id
_entity.type
_entity.pdbx_description
1 polymer ?
#
loop_
_entity_poly.entity_id
_entity_poly.type
_entity_poly.pdbx_seq_one_letter_code
_entity_poly.pdbx_strand_id
1 'polypeptide(L)'
;MASEITAEQIAEIEELVARAQAAAKIIETYDQARVDHLCQAVCAAVYPLKVWGNLCDEAVDETRLGDKVTKRNKRNKLKLILRDCLRQPSVGIIEENKEKGLVRYGKPVGVIGTLVPTTNPCLTPAGQIIYAIKARDVLICSPHPRAKNVTNKCIDIIREALVKEGAPADIIQGIKNPSIAMSQELMKRVNLVIATGGRPMVKAAYSSGTPAFGSGAGNATEVIDETANTPERIAEVAQNCRISKCSDFGSGCSCDGNIICHASVYDDFVKALVKEGAYLANVDEAEKLKLVMWDETGHRLPDTVAISPQKLAEKAGFEIPADRKFIAVTGGGRGARNPAPPREHRQGAPVLQ
;
A
#
# COMPACT_ATOMS: atom_id res chain seq x y z
N MET A 1 24.08 11.29 2.70
CA MET A 1 24.75 10.05 3.17
C MET A 1 23.83 9.45 4.23
N ALA A 2 23.51 8.15 4.19
CA ALA A 2 22.83 7.51 5.30
C ALA A 2 23.75 7.58 6.52
N SER A 3 23.20 8.02 7.68
CA SER A 3 23.96 8.02 8.93
C SER A 3 24.40 6.58 9.24
N GLU A 4 25.62 6.41 9.72
CA GLU A 4 26.08 5.11 10.22
C GLU A 4 25.18 4.68 11.38
N ILE A 5 24.93 3.38 11.48
CA ILE A 5 24.14 2.81 12.57
C ILE A 5 24.98 2.82 13.86
N THR A 6 24.38 3.23 14.98
CA THR A 6 25.07 3.24 16.27
C THR A 6 25.00 1.85 16.93
N ALA A 7 25.89 1.61 17.91
CA ALA A 7 25.89 0.38 18.69
C ALA A 7 24.57 0.17 19.45
N GLU A 8 23.97 1.25 19.98
CA GLU A 8 22.68 1.20 20.67
C GLU A 8 21.55 0.79 19.72
N GLN A 9 21.56 1.30 18.47
CA GLN A 9 20.58 0.93 17.46
C GLN A 9 20.73 -0.54 17.02
N ILE A 10 21.95 -1.05 16.93
CA ILE A 10 22.20 -2.46 16.66
C ILE A 10 21.64 -3.32 17.80
N ALA A 11 21.94 -2.96 19.06
CA ALA A 11 21.44 -3.67 20.23
C ALA A 11 19.91 -3.67 20.31
N GLU A 12 19.24 -2.55 19.96
CA GLU A 12 17.78 -2.48 19.87
C GLU A 12 17.24 -3.48 18.85
N ILE A 13 17.84 -3.56 17.65
CA ILE A 13 17.41 -4.52 16.64
C ILE A 13 17.65 -5.96 17.10
N GLU A 14 18.78 -6.26 17.73
CA GLU A 14 19.08 -7.58 18.27
C GLU A 14 18.07 -8.02 19.34
N GLU A 15 17.71 -7.11 20.25
CA GLU A 15 16.69 -7.37 21.27
C GLU A 15 15.31 -7.65 20.63
N LEU A 16 14.89 -6.81 19.67
CA LEU A 16 13.61 -7.03 18.94
C LEU A 16 13.59 -8.40 18.27
N VAL A 17 14.67 -8.78 17.59
CA VAL A 17 14.78 -10.08 16.92
C VAL A 17 14.77 -11.24 17.91
N ALA A 18 15.49 -11.12 19.02
CA ALA A 18 15.52 -12.16 20.05
C ALA A 18 14.12 -12.41 20.65
N ARG A 19 13.39 -11.35 20.99
CA ARG A 19 12.00 -11.44 21.48
C ARG A 19 11.06 -12.03 20.43
N ALA A 20 11.19 -11.64 19.17
CA ALA A 20 10.43 -12.19 18.07
C ALA A 20 10.71 -13.70 17.89
N GLN A 21 11.97 -14.13 17.97
CA GLN A 21 12.34 -15.54 17.88
C GLN A 21 11.74 -16.37 19.02
N ALA A 22 11.67 -15.81 20.23
CA ALA A 22 11.01 -16.47 21.36
C ALA A 22 9.51 -16.61 21.13
N ALA A 23 8.85 -15.56 20.63
CA ALA A 23 7.42 -15.61 20.26
C ALA A 23 7.15 -16.57 19.10
N ALA A 24 8.03 -16.65 18.10
CA ALA A 24 7.92 -17.57 16.97
C ALA A 24 7.89 -19.03 17.42
N LYS A 25 8.73 -19.43 18.38
CA LYS A 25 8.72 -20.79 18.95
C LYS A 25 7.39 -21.16 19.61
N ILE A 26 6.69 -20.18 20.18
CA ILE A 26 5.38 -20.41 20.80
C ILE A 26 4.30 -20.54 19.72
N ILE A 27 4.26 -19.59 18.77
CA ILE A 27 3.21 -19.59 17.75
C ILE A 27 3.36 -20.75 16.77
N GLU A 28 4.57 -21.30 16.57
CA GLU A 28 4.81 -22.49 15.75
C GLU A 28 4.02 -23.70 16.23
N THR A 29 3.69 -23.79 17.53
CA THR A 29 2.91 -24.89 18.12
C THR A 29 1.40 -24.76 17.92
N TYR A 30 0.92 -23.62 17.40
CA TYR A 30 -0.51 -23.36 17.27
C TYR A 30 -1.13 -24.18 16.14
N ASP A 31 -2.34 -24.66 16.40
CA ASP A 31 -3.17 -25.34 15.40
C ASP A 31 -3.91 -24.33 14.48
N GLN A 32 -4.61 -24.85 13.48
CA GLN A 32 -5.35 -24.05 12.52
C GLN A 32 -6.43 -23.19 13.19
N ALA A 33 -7.16 -23.75 14.16
CA ALA A 33 -8.25 -23.03 14.83
C ALA A 33 -7.69 -21.85 15.64
N ARG A 34 -6.55 -22.05 16.30
CA ARG A 34 -5.88 -21.00 17.09
C ARG A 34 -5.38 -19.86 16.22
N VAL A 35 -4.71 -20.13 15.10
CA VAL A 35 -4.23 -19.07 14.19
C VAL A 35 -5.40 -18.32 13.56
N ASP A 36 -6.47 -19.01 13.18
CA ASP A 36 -7.67 -18.39 12.61
C ASP A 36 -8.34 -17.45 13.61
N HIS A 37 -8.46 -17.88 14.86
CA HIS A 37 -8.99 -17.06 15.94
C HIS A 37 -8.15 -15.79 16.17
N LEU A 38 -6.83 -15.91 16.22
CA LEU A 38 -5.95 -14.75 16.39
C LEU A 38 -6.01 -13.79 15.20
N CYS A 39 -6.14 -14.29 13.96
CA CYS A 39 -6.39 -13.45 12.79
C CYS A 39 -7.70 -12.63 12.91
N GLN A 40 -8.76 -13.27 13.44
CA GLN A 40 -10.03 -12.61 13.73
C GLN A 40 -9.87 -11.55 14.84
N ALA A 41 -9.13 -11.85 15.90
CA ALA A 41 -8.85 -10.92 16.99
C ALA A 41 -8.12 -9.65 16.51
N VAL A 42 -7.10 -9.78 15.64
CA VAL A 42 -6.43 -8.64 15.02
C VAL A 42 -7.42 -7.77 14.25
N CYS A 43 -8.26 -8.38 13.41
CA CYS A 43 -9.25 -7.63 12.66
C CYS A 43 -10.26 -6.95 13.58
N ALA A 44 -10.77 -7.66 14.60
CA ALA A 44 -11.72 -7.11 15.56
C ALA A 44 -11.16 -5.92 16.35
N ALA A 45 -9.85 -5.89 16.61
CA ALA A 45 -9.20 -4.79 17.33
C ALA A 45 -9.16 -3.49 16.53
N VAL A 46 -8.84 -3.57 15.24
CA VAL A 46 -8.59 -2.36 14.42
C VAL A 46 -9.74 -1.98 13.50
N TYR A 47 -10.62 -2.92 13.12
CA TYR A 47 -11.72 -2.69 12.18
C TYR A 47 -12.83 -1.77 12.69
N PRO A 48 -13.18 -1.66 14.00
CA PRO A 48 -14.25 -0.79 14.48
C PRO A 48 -14.04 0.65 13.98
N LEU A 49 -15.12 1.29 13.49
CA LEU A 49 -15.06 2.59 12.82
C LEU A 49 -14.41 3.68 13.70
N LYS A 50 -14.65 3.65 15.00
CA LYS A 50 -14.05 4.58 15.96
C LYS A 50 -12.52 4.41 16.03
N VAL A 51 -12.04 3.17 16.15
CA VAL A 51 -10.60 2.88 16.23
C VAL A 51 -9.92 3.21 14.91
N TRP A 52 -10.45 2.65 13.81
CA TRP A 52 -9.89 2.87 12.49
C TRP A 52 -9.96 4.34 12.06
N GLY A 53 -11.05 5.05 12.38
CA GLY A 53 -11.20 6.47 12.10
C GLY A 53 -10.13 7.32 12.77
N ASN A 54 -9.89 7.09 14.06
CA ASN A 54 -8.82 7.79 14.80
C ASN A 54 -7.43 7.53 14.19
N LEU A 55 -7.12 6.26 13.87
CA LEU A 55 -5.87 5.92 13.21
C LEU A 55 -5.72 6.59 11.82
N CYS A 56 -6.82 6.70 11.06
CA CYS A 56 -6.79 7.40 9.77
C CYS A 56 -6.55 8.91 9.94
N ASP A 57 -7.21 9.53 10.91
CA ASP A 57 -7.07 10.97 11.17
C ASP A 57 -5.63 11.30 11.61
N GLU A 58 -5.08 10.52 12.54
CA GLU A 58 -3.69 10.66 13.00
C GLU A 58 -2.69 10.38 11.86
N ALA A 59 -2.97 9.39 11.00
CA ALA A 59 -2.12 9.10 9.85
C ALA A 59 -2.05 10.28 8.87
N VAL A 60 -3.17 10.95 8.60
CA VAL A 60 -3.18 12.15 7.75
C VAL A 60 -2.45 13.31 8.43
N ASP A 61 -2.68 13.51 9.73
CA ASP A 61 -2.05 14.61 10.48
C ASP A 61 -0.53 14.42 10.58
N GLU A 62 -0.04 13.21 10.81
CA GLU A 62 1.39 12.91 10.90
C GLU A 62 2.09 12.92 9.55
N THR A 63 1.50 12.29 8.53
CA THR A 63 2.14 12.12 7.22
C THR A 63 1.92 13.28 6.26
N ARG A 64 0.84 14.04 6.45
CA ARG A 64 0.30 15.06 5.53
C ARG A 64 -0.16 14.46 4.19
N LEU A 65 -0.48 13.17 4.15
CA LEU A 65 -0.88 12.44 2.93
C LEU A 65 -2.32 11.93 3.03
N GLY A 66 -3.05 12.12 1.92
CA GLY A 66 -4.41 11.63 1.78
C GLY A 66 -5.47 12.50 2.46
N ASP A 67 -6.66 11.95 2.61
CA ASP A 67 -7.78 12.64 3.23
C ASP A 67 -8.45 11.79 4.34
N LYS A 68 -8.90 12.46 5.39
CA LYS A 68 -9.48 11.81 6.59
C LYS A 68 -10.80 11.08 6.32
N VAL A 69 -11.53 11.47 5.28
CA VAL A 69 -12.85 10.91 5.00
C VAL A 69 -12.72 9.58 4.25
N THR A 70 -12.07 9.60 3.09
CA THR A 70 -12.00 8.42 2.22
C THR A 70 -10.94 7.41 2.65
N LYS A 71 -9.88 7.84 3.39
CA LYS A 71 -8.91 6.92 4.01
C LYS A 71 -9.58 5.87 4.89
N ARG A 72 -10.67 6.22 5.57
CA ARG A 72 -11.44 5.31 6.43
C ARG A 72 -12.00 4.10 5.67
N ASN A 73 -12.27 4.22 4.38
CA ASN A 73 -12.76 3.13 3.54
C ASN A 73 -11.74 2.00 3.37
N LYS A 74 -10.45 2.28 3.58
CA LYS A 74 -9.39 1.27 3.52
C LYS A 74 -9.56 0.13 4.53
N ARG A 75 -10.32 0.31 5.62
CA ARG A 75 -10.66 -0.77 6.56
C ARG A 75 -11.32 -1.98 5.88
N ASN A 76 -12.07 -1.74 4.80
CA ASN A 76 -12.74 -2.81 4.08
C ASN A 76 -11.73 -3.83 3.49
N LYS A 77 -10.49 -3.39 3.19
CA LYS A 77 -9.41 -4.28 2.75
C LYS A 77 -9.00 -5.28 3.85
N LEU A 78 -9.04 -4.88 5.13
CA LEU A 78 -8.77 -5.82 6.24
C LEU A 78 -9.78 -6.95 6.31
N LYS A 79 -11.07 -6.63 6.11
CA LYS A 79 -12.13 -7.65 6.05
C LYS A 79 -11.90 -8.62 4.88
N LEU A 80 -11.47 -8.13 3.73
CA LEU A 80 -11.17 -8.98 2.58
C LEU A 80 -9.95 -9.86 2.84
N ILE A 81 -8.88 -9.30 3.39
CA ILE A 81 -7.66 -10.04 3.78
C ILE A 81 -8.02 -11.16 4.76
N LEU A 82 -8.76 -10.85 5.83
CA LEU A 82 -9.18 -11.85 6.81
C LEU A 82 -10.02 -12.96 6.17
N ARG A 83 -11.02 -12.58 5.37
CA ARG A 83 -11.89 -13.54 4.67
C ARG A 83 -11.07 -14.51 3.81
N ASP A 84 -10.13 -13.99 3.06
CA ASP A 84 -9.33 -14.79 2.14
C ASP A 84 -8.33 -15.69 2.91
N CYS A 85 -7.74 -15.18 4.00
CA CYS A 85 -6.92 -15.99 4.90
C CYS A 85 -7.69 -17.15 5.55
N LEU A 86 -8.90 -16.90 6.04
CA LEU A 86 -9.70 -17.94 6.71
C LEU A 86 -10.16 -19.05 5.76
N ARG A 87 -10.18 -18.82 4.44
CA ARG A 87 -10.51 -19.84 3.43
C ARG A 87 -9.37 -20.78 3.10
N GLN A 88 -8.14 -20.45 3.50
CA GLN A 88 -6.95 -21.22 3.14
C GLN A 88 -6.46 -22.04 4.35
N PRO A 89 -6.19 -23.34 4.18
CA PRO A 89 -5.45 -24.10 5.17
C PRO A 89 -3.99 -23.61 5.21
N SER A 90 -3.40 -23.52 6.39
CA SER A 90 -2.03 -23.03 6.58
C SER A 90 -1.22 -23.84 7.58
N VAL A 91 -1.87 -24.74 8.34
CA VAL A 91 -1.25 -25.53 9.39
C VAL A 91 -1.44 -27.02 9.08
N GLY A 92 -0.38 -27.79 9.25
CA GLY A 92 -0.39 -29.23 8.95
C GLY A 92 -0.40 -29.50 7.44
N ILE A 93 -1.12 -30.51 7.01
CA ILE A 93 -1.28 -30.85 5.58
C ILE A 93 -2.22 -29.84 4.94
N ILE A 94 -1.71 -29.07 3.97
CA ILE A 94 -2.47 -28.06 3.23
C ILE A 94 -2.95 -28.54 1.86
N GLU A 95 -2.30 -29.58 1.32
CA GLU A 95 -2.68 -30.20 0.05
C GLU A 95 -2.14 -31.62 -0.03
N GLU A 96 -2.95 -32.54 -0.53
CA GLU A 96 -2.55 -33.91 -0.85
C GLU A 96 -2.91 -34.22 -2.31
N ASN A 97 -1.92 -34.58 -3.12
CA ASN A 97 -2.11 -35.05 -4.47
C ASN A 97 -1.76 -36.52 -4.57
N LYS A 98 -2.79 -37.39 -4.47
CA LYS A 98 -2.64 -38.84 -4.47
C LYS A 98 -2.10 -39.41 -5.79
N GLU A 99 -2.43 -38.79 -6.91
CA GLU A 99 -1.98 -39.22 -8.24
C GLU A 99 -0.48 -39.05 -8.40
N LYS A 100 0.08 -37.96 -7.83
CA LYS A 100 1.50 -37.64 -7.88
C LYS A 100 2.28 -38.12 -6.65
N GLY A 101 1.63 -38.69 -5.64
CA GLY A 101 2.24 -39.05 -4.37
C GLY A 101 2.84 -37.88 -3.60
N LEU A 102 2.25 -36.66 -3.74
CA LEU A 102 2.77 -35.44 -3.13
C LEU A 102 1.89 -35.00 -1.98
N VAL A 103 2.54 -34.63 -0.87
CA VAL A 103 1.90 -33.99 0.29
C VAL A 103 2.58 -32.66 0.55
N ARG A 104 1.79 -31.58 0.67
CA ARG A 104 2.28 -30.24 0.97
C ARG A 104 1.93 -29.88 2.42
N TYR A 105 2.93 -29.45 3.18
CA TYR A 105 2.76 -29.01 4.55
C TYR A 105 2.92 -27.52 4.68
N GLY A 106 2.07 -26.88 5.50
CA GLY A 106 2.24 -25.50 5.94
C GLY A 106 3.30 -25.42 7.04
N LYS A 107 4.38 -24.67 6.78
CA LYS A 107 5.46 -24.44 7.76
C LYS A 107 5.75 -22.94 7.87
N PRO A 108 6.02 -22.42 9.09
CA PRO A 108 6.42 -21.03 9.26
C PRO A 108 7.79 -20.77 8.67
N VAL A 109 8.03 -19.54 8.25
CA VAL A 109 9.37 -19.04 7.90
C VAL A 109 10.09 -18.48 9.13
N GLY A 110 9.35 -18.04 10.16
CA GLY A 110 9.87 -17.55 11.44
C GLY A 110 9.67 -16.05 11.64
N VAL A 111 10.73 -15.27 11.68
CA VAL A 111 10.66 -13.81 11.90
C VAL A 111 10.61 -13.08 10.57
N ILE A 112 9.57 -12.27 10.37
CA ILE A 112 9.39 -11.42 9.20
C ILE A 112 9.71 -9.98 9.57
N GLY A 113 10.63 -9.33 8.82
CA GLY A 113 10.89 -7.89 8.88
C GLY A 113 10.07 -7.17 7.81
N THR A 114 9.22 -6.22 8.22
CA THR A 114 8.44 -5.45 7.25
C THR A 114 8.77 -3.97 7.24
N LEU A 115 8.92 -3.42 6.04
CA LEU A 115 9.10 -1.98 5.81
C LEU A 115 7.76 -1.36 5.48
N VAL A 116 7.28 -0.47 6.36
CA VAL A 116 5.93 0.10 6.30
C VAL A 116 5.96 1.46 5.60
N PRO A 117 5.16 1.67 4.53
CA PRO A 117 5.13 2.93 3.78
C PRO A 117 4.30 4.00 4.49
N THR A 118 4.55 5.28 4.16
CA THR A 118 3.74 6.42 4.64
C THR A 118 2.30 6.40 4.16
N THR A 119 2.04 5.83 3.00
CA THR A 119 0.72 5.85 2.36
C THR A 119 -0.31 4.95 3.05
N ASN A 120 0.16 3.89 3.74
CA ASN A 120 -0.69 2.93 4.46
C ASN A 120 -0.08 2.52 5.81
N PRO A 121 0.15 3.47 6.74
CA PRO A 121 0.89 3.21 7.96
C PRO A 121 0.18 2.27 8.95
N CYS A 122 -1.14 2.13 8.86
CA CYS A 122 -1.94 1.24 9.69
C CYS A 122 -2.41 -0.01 8.95
N LEU A 123 -2.81 0.15 7.67
CA LEU A 123 -3.30 -0.98 6.88
C LEU A 123 -2.19 -2.02 6.64
N THR A 124 -0.96 -1.56 6.39
CA THR A 124 0.17 -2.46 6.12
C THR A 124 0.48 -3.37 7.31
N PRO A 125 0.77 -2.87 8.53
CA PRO A 125 1.03 -3.76 9.65
C PRO A 125 -0.18 -4.63 10.01
N ALA A 126 -1.40 -4.07 10.01
CA ALA A 126 -2.60 -4.83 10.34
C ALA A 126 -2.90 -5.95 9.33
N GLY A 127 -2.70 -5.73 8.04
CA GLY A 127 -2.87 -6.76 7.02
C GLY A 127 -1.76 -7.81 7.05
N GLN A 128 -0.52 -7.38 7.19
CA GLN A 128 0.62 -8.29 7.17
C GLN A 128 0.70 -9.17 8.42
N ILE A 129 0.30 -8.68 9.59
CA ILE A 129 0.25 -9.54 10.78
C ILE A 129 -0.83 -10.63 10.67
N ILE A 130 -1.94 -10.37 9.97
CA ILE A 130 -2.94 -11.42 9.69
C ILE A 130 -2.30 -12.54 8.85
N TYR A 131 -1.54 -12.20 7.80
CA TYR A 131 -0.82 -13.19 7.01
C TYR A 131 0.26 -13.92 7.82
N ALA A 132 1.03 -13.19 8.64
CA ALA A 132 2.07 -13.76 9.47
C ALA A 132 1.50 -14.76 10.50
N ILE A 133 0.49 -14.38 11.28
CA ILE A 133 -0.17 -15.26 12.24
C ILE A 133 -0.75 -16.49 11.53
N LYS A 134 -1.38 -16.30 10.38
CA LYS A 134 -1.95 -17.39 9.59
C LYS A 134 -0.90 -18.45 9.22
N ALA A 135 0.32 -18.01 8.93
CA ALA A 135 1.46 -18.88 8.62
C ALA A 135 2.25 -19.32 9.87
N ARG A 136 1.88 -18.86 11.07
CA ARG A 136 2.60 -19.04 12.35
C ARG A 136 3.95 -18.33 12.37
N ASP A 137 4.01 -17.18 11.71
CA ASP A 137 5.16 -16.27 11.69
C ASP A 137 4.94 -15.08 12.61
N VAL A 138 6.00 -14.40 12.96
CA VAL A 138 6.01 -13.17 13.75
C VAL A 138 6.53 -11.98 12.94
N LEU A 139 6.13 -10.76 13.30
CA LEU A 139 6.36 -9.58 12.50
C LEU A 139 7.10 -8.49 13.28
N ILE A 140 8.22 -7.99 12.74
CA ILE A 140 8.87 -6.77 13.20
C ILE A 140 8.67 -5.70 12.14
N CYS A 141 7.99 -4.61 12.51
CA CYS A 141 7.71 -3.49 11.62
C CYS A 141 8.80 -2.42 11.75
N SER A 142 9.34 -1.98 10.61
CA SER A 142 10.11 -0.75 10.50
C SER A 142 9.24 0.33 9.85
N PRO A 143 8.61 1.21 10.64
CA PRO A 143 7.78 2.29 10.12
C PRO A 143 8.60 3.29 9.31
N HIS A 144 7.98 3.93 8.33
CA HIS A 144 8.60 5.11 7.74
C HIS A 144 8.71 6.22 8.80
N PRO A 145 9.84 6.97 8.90
CA PRO A 145 10.02 8.00 9.93
C PRO A 145 8.89 9.03 10.04
N ARG A 146 8.25 9.39 8.91
CA ARG A 146 7.11 10.32 8.85
C ARG A 146 5.76 9.71 9.26
N ALA A 147 5.72 8.45 9.66
CA ALA A 147 4.51 7.74 10.06
C ALA A 147 4.74 6.84 11.28
N LYS A 148 5.83 7.06 12.00
CA LYS A 148 6.28 6.17 13.07
C LYS A 148 5.31 6.10 14.25
N ASN A 149 4.70 7.22 14.61
CA ASN A 149 3.84 7.30 15.79
C ASN A 149 2.52 6.55 15.54
N VAL A 150 1.83 6.87 14.46
CA VAL A 150 0.56 6.21 14.13
C VAL A 150 0.74 4.72 13.80
N THR A 151 1.85 4.34 13.16
CA THR A 151 2.16 2.94 12.90
C THR A 151 2.36 2.16 14.19
N ASN A 152 3.18 2.70 15.13
CA ASN A 152 3.41 2.06 16.43
C ASN A 152 2.13 2.03 17.27
N LYS A 153 1.28 3.06 17.24
CA LYS A 153 -0.02 3.05 17.90
C LYS A 153 -0.93 1.93 17.36
N CYS A 154 -0.97 1.73 16.05
CA CYS A 154 -1.70 0.63 15.44
C CYS A 154 -1.15 -0.74 15.91
N ILE A 155 0.17 -0.88 15.96
CA ILE A 155 0.84 -2.08 16.46
C ILE A 155 0.48 -2.34 17.94
N ASP A 156 0.51 -1.32 18.78
CA ASP A 156 0.21 -1.45 20.21
C ASP A 156 -1.25 -1.90 20.44
N ILE A 157 -2.22 -1.37 19.68
CA ILE A 157 -3.62 -1.84 19.70
C ILE A 157 -3.72 -3.33 19.34
N ILE A 158 -2.99 -3.77 18.31
CA ILE A 158 -2.97 -5.18 17.88
C ILE A 158 -2.34 -6.05 18.96
N ARG A 159 -1.20 -5.64 19.53
CA ARG A 159 -0.52 -6.37 20.62
C ARG A 159 -1.41 -6.58 21.82
N GLU A 160 -2.10 -5.52 22.27
CA GLU A 160 -3.04 -5.60 23.40
C GLU A 160 -4.16 -6.61 23.12
N ALA A 161 -4.70 -6.65 21.92
CA ALA A 161 -5.73 -7.60 21.54
C ALA A 161 -5.19 -9.05 21.56
N LEU A 162 -4.01 -9.28 20.99
CA LEU A 162 -3.38 -10.59 20.95
C LEU A 162 -3.04 -11.10 22.37
N VAL A 163 -2.57 -10.23 23.25
CA VAL A 163 -2.31 -10.57 24.67
C VAL A 163 -3.58 -10.94 25.41
N LYS A 164 -4.70 -10.22 25.18
CA LYS A 164 -6.00 -10.57 25.74
C LYS A 164 -6.47 -11.97 25.34
N GLU A 165 -6.12 -12.39 24.14
CA GLU A 165 -6.36 -13.74 23.65
C GLU A 165 -5.32 -14.77 24.12
N GLY A 166 -4.40 -14.40 25.03
CA GLY A 166 -3.36 -15.29 25.56
C GLY A 166 -2.24 -15.62 24.57
N ALA A 167 -2.01 -14.78 23.58
CA ALA A 167 -0.89 -14.91 22.66
C ALA A 167 0.32 -14.07 23.12
N PRO A 168 1.56 -14.42 22.74
CA PRO A 168 2.73 -13.62 23.08
C PRO A 168 2.63 -12.19 22.56
N ALA A 169 3.01 -11.20 23.38
CA ALA A 169 3.01 -9.78 22.98
C ALA A 169 3.94 -9.51 21.79
N ASP A 170 5.00 -10.29 21.64
CA ASP A 170 6.05 -10.06 20.66
C ASP A 170 5.82 -10.77 19.31
N ILE A 171 4.57 -11.22 19.05
CA ILE A 171 4.13 -11.67 17.72
C ILE A 171 4.19 -10.51 16.72
N ILE A 172 3.92 -9.26 17.17
CA ILE A 172 4.12 -8.07 16.37
C ILE A 172 4.88 -7.01 17.19
N GLN A 173 5.90 -6.45 16.59
CA GLN A 173 6.72 -5.40 17.19
C GLN A 173 6.95 -4.26 16.21
N GLY A 174 7.29 -3.07 16.70
CA GLY A 174 7.63 -1.92 15.88
C GLY A 174 8.86 -1.19 16.39
N ILE A 175 9.76 -0.81 15.48
CA ILE A 175 10.89 0.08 15.79
C ILE A 175 10.31 1.45 16.14
N LYS A 176 10.62 1.96 17.34
CA LYS A 176 10.02 3.22 17.81
C LYS A 176 10.61 4.44 17.12
N ASN A 177 11.92 4.45 16.87
CA ASN A 177 12.62 5.52 16.18
C ASN A 177 13.38 5.00 14.94
N PRO A 178 12.66 4.63 13.87
CA PRO A 178 13.24 3.99 12.71
C PRO A 178 14.16 4.93 11.93
N SER A 179 15.25 4.36 11.41
CA SER A 179 16.15 4.99 10.44
C SER A 179 16.38 4.05 9.24
N ILE A 180 16.95 4.57 8.17
CA ILE A 180 17.34 3.75 7.01
C ILE A 180 18.35 2.69 7.44
N ALA A 181 19.32 3.07 8.28
CA ALA A 181 20.35 2.16 8.78
C ALA A 181 19.76 1.04 9.64
N MET A 182 18.83 1.36 10.55
CA MET A 182 18.12 0.35 11.37
C MET A 182 17.27 -0.58 10.49
N SER A 183 16.60 -0.05 9.46
CA SER A 183 15.84 -0.88 8.53
C SER A 183 16.73 -1.86 7.77
N GLN A 184 17.92 -1.41 7.33
CA GLN A 184 18.90 -2.26 6.67
C GLN A 184 19.46 -3.33 7.62
N GLU A 185 19.68 -2.99 8.87
CA GLU A 185 20.15 -3.95 9.89
C GLU A 185 19.08 -4.99 10.21
N LEU A 186 17.80 -4.58 10.36
CA LEU A 186 16.69 -5.50 10.54
C LEU A 186 16.60 -6.50 9.37
N MET A 187 16.70 -6.02 8.12
CA MET A 187 16.62 -6.88 6.94
C MET A 187 17.65 -8.02 6.94
N LYS A 188 18.84 -7.80 7.51
CA LYS A 188 19.90 -8.83 7.59
C LYS A 188 19.67 -9.88 8.66
N ARG A 189 18.79 -9.61 9.65
CA ARG A 189 18.65 -10.42 10.88
C ARG A 189 17.34 -11.20 10.94
N VAL A 190 16.46 -11.05 9.96
CA VAL A 190 15.18 -11.74 9.88
C VAL A 190 15.22 -12.89 8.88
N ASN A 191 14.19 -13.76 8.91
CA ASN A 191 14.09 -14.89 8.00
C ASN A 191 13.48 -14.53 6.64
N LEU A 192 12.63 -13.48 6.62
CA LEU A 192 11.97 -12.98 5.42
C LEU A 192 11.80 -11.46 5.52
N VAL A 193 11.99 -10.76 4.43
CA VAL A 193 11.71 -9.32 4.34
C VAL A 193 10.47 -9.07 3.48
N ILE A 194 9.56 -8.23 3.96
CA ILE A 194 8.46 -7.68 3.16
C ILE A 194 8.67 -6.18 3.05
N ALA A 195 9.01 -5.70 1.86
CA ALA A 195 9.29 -4.29 1.63
C ALA A 195 8.21 -3.66 0.74
N THR A 196 7.48 -2.68 1.29
CA THR A 196 6.52 -1.88 0.53
C THR A 196 7.01 -0.44 0.48
N GLY A 197 7.35 0.06 -0.72
CA GLY A 197 7.87 1.42 -0.84
C GLY A 197 8.44 1.76 -2.22
N GLY A 198 9.26 2.79 -2.29
CA GLY A 198 9.90 3.23 -3.51
C GLY A 198 11.01 2.28 -4.01
N ARG A 199 11.43 2.47 -5.26
CA ARG A 199 12.49 1.65 -5.91
C ARG A 199 13.75 1.46 -5.06
N PRO A 200 14.31 2.51 -4.39
CA PRO A 200 15.53 2.33 -3.59
C PRO A 200 15.34 1.35 -2.43
N MET A 201 14.18 1.40 -1.76
CA MET A 201 13.86 0.52 -0.64
C MET A 201 13.68 -0.93 -1.10
N VAL A 202 12.96 -1.15 -2.19
CA VAL A 202 12.78 -2.50 -2.77
C VAL A 202 14.10 -3.07 -3.24
N LYS A 203 14.96 -2.25 -3.88
CA LYS A 203 16.31 -2.67 -4.25
C LYS A 203 17.15 -3.05 -3.02
N ALA A 204 17.09 -2.27 -1.95
CA ALA A 204 17.79 -2.58 -0.70
C ALA A 204 17.31 -3.91 -0.10
N ALA A 205 15.99 -4.18 -0.11
CA ALA A 205 15.44 -5.45 0.37
C ALA A 205 15.97 -6.66 -0.43
N TYR A 206 15.92 -6.61 -1.74
CA TYR A 206 16.47 -7.69 -2.59
C TYR A 206 17.99 -7.83 -2.51
N SER A 207 18.69 -6.79 -2.09
CA SER A 207 20.15 -6.80 -1.91
C SER A 207 20.59 -7.07 -0.47
N SER A 208 19.65 -7.35 0.45
CA SER A 208 19.96 -7.55 1.87
C SER A 208 20.65 -8.89 2.18
N GLY A 209 20.58 -9.85 1.27
CA GLY A 209 21.01 -11.24 1.50
C GLY A 209 19.94 -12.12 2.13
N THR A 210 18.80 -11.55 2.56
CA THR A 210 17.65 -12.27 3.11
C THR A 210 16.57 -12.43 2.03
N PRO A 211 15.86 -13.56 1.97
CA PRO A 211 14.69 -13.70 1.09
C PRO A 211 13.73 -12.53 1.24
N ALA A 212 13.26 -11.97 0.13
CA ALA A 212 12.47 -10.75 0.19
C ALA A 212 11.30 -10.75 -0.80
N PHE A 213 10.16 -10.20 -0.37
CA PHE A 213 9.05 -9.77 -1.23
C PHE A 213 9.02 -8.24 -1.29
N GLY A 214 9.37 -7.70 -2.46
CA GLY A 214 9.39 -6.25 -2.69
C GLY A 214 8.17 -5.79 -3.49
N SER A 215 7.38 -4.87 -2.92
CA SER A 215 6.29 -4.17 -3.60
C SER A 215 6.70 -2.73 -3.86
N GLY A 216 7.08 -2.45 -5.09
CA GLY A 216 7.56 -1.14 -5.53
C GLY A 216 6.45 -0.18 -5.95
N ALA A 217 6.86 0.93 -6.56
CA ALA A 217 5.93 1.87 -7.16
C ALA A 217 5.19 1.20 -8.33
N GLY A 218 3.88 1.29 -8.30
CA GLY A 218 2.97 0.87 -9.36
C GLY A 218 2.16 2.05 -9.89
N ASN A 219 1.59 1.89 -11.07
CA ASN A 219 0.59 2.78 -11.63
C ASN A 219 -0.43 1.87 -12.31
N ALA A 220 -1.57 1.67 -11.68
CA ALA A 220 -2.61 0.82 -12.21
C ALA A 220 -3.08 1.36 -13.56
N THR A 221 -3.21 0.47 -14.55
CA THR A 221 -3.69 0.80 -15.88
C THR A 221 -5.01 0.08 -16.11
N GLU A 222 -6.03 0.86 -16.39
CA GLU A 222 -7.35 0.39 -16.77
C GLU A 222 -7.47 0.37 -18.29
N VAL A 223 -8.10 -0.66 -18.82
CA VAL A 223 -8.40 -0.77 -20.26
C VAL A 223 -9.90 -0.76 -20.45
N ILE A 224 -10.38 0.20 -21.24
CA ILE A 224 -11.80 0.34 -21.61
C ILE A 224 -11.91 -0.01 -23.09
N ASP A 225 -12.55 -1.12 -23.36
CA ASP A 225 -12.75 -1.61 -24.72
C ASP A 225 -14.08 -1.12 -25.34
N GLU A 226 -14.33 -1.52 -26.57
CA GLU A 226 -15.53 -1.15 -27.33
C GLU A 226 -16.83 -1.69 -26.75
N THR A 227 -16.80 -2.62 -25.79
CA THR A 227 -18.02 -3.13 -25.15
C THR A 227 -18.63 -2.15 -24.16
N ALA A 228 -17.87 -1.14 -23.73
CA ALA A 228 -18.39 -0.02 -22.93
C ALA A 228 -19.14 1.01 -23.79
N ASN A 229 -20.04 0.58 -24.67
CA ASN A 229 -20.64 1.38 -25.75
C ASN A 229 -22.06 1.90 -25.45
N THR A 230 -22.58 1.71 -24.24
CA THR A 230 -23.85 2.32 -23.83
C THR A 230 -23.63 3.47 -22.85
N PRO A 231 -24.52 4.50 -22.82
CA PRO A 231 -24.40 5.61 -21.89
C PRO A 231 -24.31 5.17 -20.42
N GLU A 232 -25.07 4.14 -20.03
CA GLU A 232 -25.12 3.60 -18.68
C GLU A 232 -23.78 2.94 -18.32
N ARG A 233 -23.21 2.16 -19.23
CA ARG A 233 -21.93 1.47 -19.03
C ARG A 233 -20.78 2.44 -18.95
N ILE A 234 -20.74 3.43 -19.84
CA ILE A 234 -19.74 4.52 -19.80
C ILE A 234 -19.82 5.29 -18.47
N ALA A 235 -21.03 5.62 -18.02
CA ALA A 235 -21.23 6.31 -16.74
C ALA A 235 -20.76 5.46 -15.55
N GLU A 236 -21.07 4.16 -15.53
CA GLU A 236 -20.61 3.22 -14.50
C GLU A 236 -19.07 3.16 -14.45
N VAL A 237 -18.42 3.01 -15.60
CA VAL A 237 -16.96 2.96 -15.70
C VAL A 237 -16.33 4.28 -15.21
N ALA A 238 -16.82 5.42 -15.64
CA ALA A 238 -16.33 6.74 -15.22
C ALA A 238 -16.51 6.95 -13.70
N GLN A 239 -17.64 6.50 -13.14
CA GLN A 239 -17.88 6.52 -11.70
C GLN A 239 -16.88 5.64 -10.94
N ASN A 240 -16.58 4.45 -11.43
CA ASN A 240 -15.62 3.52 -10.82
C ASN A 240 -14.21 4.11 -10.85
N CYS A 241 -13.77 4.70 -11.97
CA CYS A 241 -12.50 5.44 -12.06
C CYS A 241 -12.42 6.56 -11.02
N ARG A 242 -13.48 7.37 -10.86
CA ARG A 242 -13.53 8.40 -9.83
C ARG A 242 -13.41 7.84 -8.43
N ILE A 243 -14.19 6.79 -8.11
CA ILE A 243 -14.16 6.16 -6.77
C ILE A 243 -12.75 5.64 -6.45
N SER A 244 -12.13 4.97 -7.42
CA SER A 244 -10.77 4.45 -7.30
C SER A 244 -9.76 5.59 -7.11
N LYS A 245 -9.74 6.57 -8.03
CA LYS A 245 -8.76 7.67 -8.04
C LYS A 245 -8.89 8.62 -6.88
N CYS A 246 -10.11 9.00 -6.49
CA CYS A 246 -10.34 9.96 -5.41
C CYS A 246 -10.18 9.36 -4.01
N SER A 247 -10.11 8.02 -3.88
CA SER A 247 -9.91 7.39 -2.59
C SER A 247 -8.56 7.78 -2.00
N ASP A 248 -8.59 8.49 -0.86
CA ASP A 248 -7.39 8.93 -0.14
C ASP A 248 -6.43 9.75 -1.04
N PHE A 249 -6.98 10.61 -1.88
CA PHE A 249 -6.26 11.39 -2.91
C PHE A 249 -5.32 10.54 -3.77
N GLY A 250 -5.76 9.33 -4.14
CA GLY A 250 -4.96 8.43 -4.97
C GLY A 250 -3.70 7.88 -4.30
N SER A 251 -3.63 7.86 -2.96
CA SER A 251 -2.47 7.36 -2.23
C SER A 251 -2.24 5.85 -2.36
N GLY A 252 -3.24 5.12 -2.79
CA GLY A 252 -3.15 3.67 -2.99
C GLY A 252 -2.38 3.30 -4.26
N CYS A 253 -1.44 2.37 -4.18
CA CYS A 253 -0.72 1.86 -5.36
C CYS A 253 -1.64 1.14 -6.37
N SER A 254 -2.87 0.80 -5.97
CA SER A 254 -3.90 0.17 -6.81
C SER A 254 -4.95 1.14 -7.34
N CYS A 255 -4.77 2.46 -7.12
CA CYS A 255 -5.67 3.46 -7.73
C CYS A 255 -5.40 3.57 -9.22
N ASP A 256 -6.48 3.76 -10.00
CA ASP A 256 -6.36 3.98 -11.44
C ASP A 256 -5.47 5.19 -11.72
N GLY A 257 -4.45 4.97 -12.52
CA GLY A 257 -3.47 5.99 -12.86
C GLY A 257 -3.45 6.29 -14.34
N ASN A 258 -3.43 5.24 -15.17
CA ASN A 258 -3.55 5.34 -16.62
C ASN A 258 -4.84 4.68 -17.08
N ILE A 259 -5.48 5.27 -18.08
CA ILE A 259 -6.63 4.67 -18.74
C ILE A 259 -6.30 4.55 -20.23
N ILE A 260 -6.39 3.32 -20.75
CA ILE A 260 -6.30 3.04 -22.18
C ILE A 260 -7.74 2.83 -22.64
N CYS A 261 -8.23 3.74 -23.48
CA CYS A 261 -9.61 3.72 -23.94
C CYS A 261 -9.67 3.45 -25.44
N HIS A 262 -10.56 2.55 -25.85
CA HIS A 262 -10.82 2.30 -27.27
C HIS A 262 -11.38 3.55 -27.95
N ALA A 263 -10.95 3.82 -29.18
CA ALA A 263 -11.27 5.07 -29.89
C ALA A 263 -12.79 5.30 -30.06
N SER A 264 -13.58 4.24 -30.24
CA SER A 264 -15.03 4.33 -30.43
C SER A 264 -15.82 4.83 -29.23
N VAL A 265 -15.26 4.72 -28.02
CA VAL A 265 -15.93 5.12 -26.76
C VAL A 265 -15.17 6.25 -26.04
N TYR A 266 -14.05 6.71 -26.60
CA TYR A 266 -13.15 7.67 -25.97
C TYR A 266 -13.81 9.01 -25.63
N ASP A 267 -14.45 9.66 -26.61
CA ASP A 267 -15.02 10.99 -26.42
C ASP A 267 -16.16 10.99 -25.39
N ASP A 268 -16.98 9.95 -25.41
CA ASP A 268 -18.10 9.83 -24.47
C ASP A 268 -17.61 9.47 -23.08
N PHE A 269 -16.56 8.66 -22.97
CA PHE A 269 -15.92 8.37 -21.70
C PHE A 269 -15.25 9.61 -21.09
N VAL A 270 -14.53 10.44 -21.86
CA VAL A 270 -13.94 11.70 -21.38
C VAL A 270 -15.03 12.66 -20.88
N LYS A 271 -16.14 12.81 -21.61
CA LYS A 271 -17.31 13.58 -21.14
C LYS A 271 -17.87 13.05 -19.81
N ALA A 272 -17.96 11.73 -19.68
CA ALA A 272 -18.44 11.09 -18.45
C ALA A 272 -17.47 11.33 -17.27
N LEU A 273 -16.16 11.28 -17.48
CA LEU A 273 -15.18 11.64 -16.45
C LEU A 273 -15.32 13.09 -15.97
N VAL A 274 -15.53 14.05 -16.89
CA VAL A 274 -15.76 15.44 -16.55
C VAL A 274 -17.04 15.60 -15.72
N LYS A 275 -18.11 14.87 -16.07
CA LYS A 275 -19.37 14.82 -15.29
C LYS A 275 -19.15 14.24 -13.90
N GLU A 276 -18.25 13.26 -13.73
CA GLU A 276 -17.86 12.67 -12.45
C GLU A 276 -16.90 13.58 -11.63
N GLY A 277 -16.50 14.73 -12.15
CA GLY A 277 -15.71 15.74 -11.45
C GLY A 277 -14.24 15.80 -11.87
N ALA A 278 -13.88 15.24 -13.02
CA ALA A 278 -12.55 15.46 -13.58
C ALA A 278 -12.38 16.94 -14.00
N TYR A 279 -11.21 17.49 -13.75
CA TYR A 279 -10.69 18.65 -14.43
C TYR A 279 -9.82 18.20 -15.59
N LEU A 280 -10.20 18.55 -16.80
CA LEU A 280 -9.43 18.22 -17.99
C LEU A 280 -8.38 19.29 -18.24
N ALA A 281 -7.12 18.98 -17.89
CA ALA A 281 -6.03 19.91 -18.07
C ALA A 281 -5.72 20.12 -19.56
N ASN A 282 -5.49 21.37 -19.95
CA ASN A 282 -5.01 21.70 -21.29
C ASN A 282 -3.50 21.36 -21.44
N VAL A 283 -2.94 21.55 -22.64
CA VAL A 283 -1.57 21.16 -22.94
C VAL A 283 -0.55 21.89 -22.06
N ASP A 284 -0.73 23.21 -21.84
CA ASP A 284 0.19 24.01 -21.03
C ASP A 284 0.11 23.63 -19.55
N GLU A 285 -1.08 23.36 -19.04
CA GLU A 285 -1.30 22.87 -17.67
C GLU A 285 -0.71 21.48 -17.47
N ALA A 286 -0.84 20.60 -18.47
CA ALA A 286 -0.25 19.27 -18.42
C ALA A 286 1.30 19.31 -18.33
N GLU A 287 1.95 20.20 -19.08
CA GLU A 287 3.40 20.40 -18.98
C GLU A 287 3.80 21.01 -17.63
N LYS A 288 3.05 21.98 -17.10
CA LYS A 288 3.29 22.53 -15.77
C LYS A 288 3.15 21.46 -14.68
N LEU A 289 2.13 20.61 -14.75
CA LEU A 289 1.97 19.46 -13.83
C LEU A 289 3.16 18.52 -13.88
N LYS A 290 3.65 18.21 -15.08
CA LYS A 290 4.81 17.35 -15.27
C LYS A 290 6.05 17.92 -14.58
N LEU A 291 6.31 19.20 -14.69
CA LEU A 291 7.47 19.88 -14.10
C LEU A 291 7.45 19.88 -12.56
N VAL A 292 6.26 19.96 -11.94
CA VAL A 292 6.14 19.98 -10.46
C VAL A 292 5.98 18.59 -9.84
N MET A 293 5.62 17.60 -10.65
CA MET A 293 5.35 16.24 -10.13
C MET A 293 6.56 15.32 -10.20
N TRP A 294 7.49 15.54 -11.10
CA TRP A 294 8.67 14.71 -11.30
C TRP A 294 9.94 15.56 -11.39
N ASP A 295 11.03 15.01 -10.87
CA ASP A 295 12.36 15.59 -11.07
C ASP A 295 12.91 15.23 -12.45
N GLU A 296 14.09 15.79 -12.78
CA GLU A 296 14.78 15.58 -14.05
C GLU A 296 15.12 14.11 -14.33
N THR A 297 15.21 13.28 -13.29
CA THR A 297 15.47 11.84 -13.39
C THR A 297 14.20 11.00 -13.53
N GLY A 298 13.02 11.65 -13.52
CA GLY A 298 11.70 11.03 -13.60
C GLY A 298 11.24 10.38 -12.29
N HIS A 299 11.81 10.78 -11.15
CA HIS A 299 11.28 10.39 -9.84
C HIS A 299 10.15 11.32 -9.42
N ARG A 300 9.09 10.73 -8.87
CA ARG A 300 7.97 11.49 -8.31
C ARG A 300 8.41 12.29 -7.09
N LEU A 301 8.12 13.59 -7.09
CA LEU A 301 8.39 14.47 -5.97
C LEU A 301 7.44 14.15 -4.80
N PRO A 302 7.96 13.87 -3.59
CA PRO A 302 7.17 13.37 -2.46
C PRO A 302 6.06 14.31 -1.99
N ASP A 303 6.23 15.61 -2.15
CA ASP A 303 5.27 16.65 -1.74
C ASP A 303 4.10 16.83 -2.70
N THR A 304 4.09 16.09 -3.81
CA THR A 304 2.98 16.02 -4.78
C THR A 304 2.21 14.70 -4.70
N VAL A 305 2.57 13.82 -3.77
CA VAL A 305 1.91 12.52 -3.58
C VAL A 305 0.71 12.67 -2.66
N ALA A 306 -0.44 12.14 -3.08
CA ALA A 306 -1.66 12.06 -2.26
C ALA A 306 -2.11 13.40 -1.67
N ILE A 307 -2.03 14.46 -2.44
CA ILE A 307 -2.58 15.80 -2.14
C ILE A 307 -3.85 16.05 -2.95
N SER A 308 -4.66 17.03 -2.53
CA SER A 308 -5.87 17.38 -3.29
C SER A 308 -5.53 17.93 -4.69
N PRO A 309 -6.43 17.77 -5.67
CA PRO A 309 -6.21 18.30 -7.02
C PRO A 309 -6.01 19.82 -7.03
N GLN A 310 -6.69 20.57 -6.13
CA GLN A 310 -6.54 22.01 -6.00
C GLN A 310 -5.11 22.38 -5.57
N LYS A 311 -4.57 21.70 -4.55
CA LYS A 311 -3.17 21.93 -4.11
C LYS A 311 -2.15 21.53 -5.18
N LEU A 312 -2.45 20.51 -5.97
CA LEU A 312 -1.58 20.11 -7.06
C LEU A 312 -1.57 21.14 -8.18
N ALA A 313 -2.74 21.68 -8.56
CA ALA A 313 -2.89 22.74 -9.53
C ALA A 313 -2.19 24.04 -9.07
N GLU A 314 -2.40 24.46 -7.80
CA GLU A 314 -1.72 25.59 -7.18
C GLU A 314 -0.19 25.47 -7.28
N LYS A 315 0.37 24.30 -6.94
CA LYS A 315 1.82 24.04 -7.11
C LYS A 315 2.28 24.15 -8.55
N ALA A 316 1.43 23.80 -9.50
CA ALA A 316 1.71 23.90 -10.93
C ALA A 316 1.45 25.31 -11.51
N GLY A 317 0.99 26.27 -10.68
CA GLY A 317 0.79 27.66 -11.07
C GLY A 317 -0.48 27.90 -11.89
N PHE A 318 -1.55 27.14 -11.61
CA PHE A 318 -2.90 27.37 -12.14
C PHE A 318 -3.97 27.01 -11.11
N GLU A 319 -5.20 27.43 -11.35
CA GLU A 319 -6.33 27.20 -10.48
C GLU A 319 -7.36 26.28 -11.15
N ILE A 320 -8.03 25.47 -10.34
CA ILE A 320 -9.16 24.65 -10.79
C ILE A 320 -10.36 24.87 -9.88
N PRO A 321 -11.60 24.68 -10.37
CA PRO A 321 -12.79 24.82 -9.55
C PRO A 321 -12.77 23.90 -8.32
N ALA A 322 -13.30 24.39 -7.19
CA ALA A 322 -13.30 23.68 -5.92
C ALA A 322 -14.08 22.37 -5.94
N ASP A 323 -15.04 22.22 -6.86
CA ASP A 323 -15.85 21.01 -7.05
C ASP A 323 -15.14 19.90 -7.82
N ARG A 324 -13.97 20.18 -8.43
CA ARG A 324 -13.17 19.19 -9.16
C ARG A 324 -12.51 18.23 -8.18
N LYS A 325 -12.61 16.93 -8.49
CA LYS A 325 -12.20 15.84 -7.61
C LYS A 325 -10.86 15.23 -7.98
N PHE A 326 -10.47 15.34 -9.25
CA PHE A 326 -9.19 14.88 -9.77
C PHE A 326 -8.85 15.61 -11.07
N ILE A 327 -7.57 15.55 -11.47
CA ILE A 327 -7.10 16.11 -12.74
C ILE A 327 -6.89 14.97 -13.72
N ALA A 328 -7.43 15.11 -14.93
CA ALA A 328 -7.21 14.22 -16.06
C ALA A 328 -6.37 14.94 -17.12
N VAL A 329 -5.35 14.25 -17.61
CA VAL A 329 -4.51 14.72 -18.72
C VAL A 329 -4.74 13.79 -19.91
N THR A 330 -5.17 14.34 -21.03
CA THR A 330 -5.29 13.60 -22.28
C THR A 330 -3.99 13.71 -23.08
N GLY A 331 -3.53 12.63 -23.66
CA GLY A 331 -2.30 12.65 -24.45
C GLY A 331 -2.02 11.33 -25.14
N GLY A 332 -1.40 11.39 -26.31
CA GLY A 332 -0.98 10.25 -27.13
C GLY A 332 0.35 9.69 -26.71
N GLY A 333 0.54 9.19 -25.51
CA GLY A 333 1.85 8.71 -25.16
C GLY A 333 1.91 7.87 -23.89
N ARG A 334 2.85 6.97 -23.85
CA ARG A 334 3.24 6.21 -22.67
C ARG A 334 3.35 7.14 -21.47
N GLY A 335 2.66 6.79 -20.39
CA GLY A 335 2.53 7.63 -19.19
C GLY A 335 3.82 8.34 -18.80
N ALA A 336 3.72 9.42 -18.07
CA ALA A 336 4.67 10.49 -17.75
C ALA A 336 6.16 10.13 -17.48
N ARG A 337 6.56 8.89 -17.62
CA ARG A 337 7.96 8.43 -17.47
C ARG A 337 8.76 8.34 -18.77
N ASN A 338 8.17 8.65 -19.92
CA ASN A 338 8.91 8.50 -21.17
C ASN A 338 8.45 9.56 -22.21
N PRO A 339 9.16 10.68 -22.34
CA PRO A 339 8.91 11.64 -23.40
C PRO A 339 9.42 11.04 -24.71
N ALA A 340 8.61 10.21 -25.38
CA ALA A 340 8.84 9.88 -26.78
C ALA A 340 8.20 10.98 -27.65
N PRO A 341 8.85 11.39 -28.76
CA PRO A 341 8.32 12.42 -29.63
C PRO A 341 6.96 12.01 -30.23
N PRO A 342 6.11 12.99 -30.59
CA PRO A 342 4.79 12.71 -31.14
C PRO A 342 4.92 11.94 -32.45
N ARG A 343 4.41 10.74 -32.51
CA ARG A 343 4.09 10.07 -33.77
C ARG A 343 2.64 10.39 -34.08
N GLU A 344 2.43 11.01 -35.20
CA GLU A 344 1.14 11.29 -35.78
C GLU A 344 0.29 10.00 -35.78
N HIS A 345 -1.00 10.15 -35.31
CA HIS A 345 -2.02 9.08 -35.26
C HIS A 345 -1.98 8.05 -34.13
N ARG A 346 -1.90 8.50 -32.87
CA ARG A 346 -2.44 7.71 -31.76
C ARG A 346 -3.25 8.63 -30.86
N GLN A 347 -4.58 8.48 -30.88
CA GLN A 347 -5.45 9.07 -29.87
C GLN A 347 -5.02 8.54 -28.51
N GLY A 348 -4.61 9.44 -27.63
CA GLY A 348 -3.98 9.08 -26.39
C GLY A 348 -4.96 8.76 -25.29
N ALA A 349 -4.54 7.85 -24.43
CA ALA A 349 -5.27 7.51 -23.23
C ALA A 349 -5.22 8.65 -22.20
N PRO A 350 -6.32 8.97 -21.49
CA PRO A 350 -6.29 9.90 -20.38
C PRO A 350 -5.42 9.34 -19.24
N VAL A 351 -4.61 10.21 -18.66
CA VAL A 351 -3.83 9.92 -17.45
C VAL A 351 -4.50 10.62 -16.28
N LEU A 352 -4.84 9.87 -15.24
CA LEU A 352 -5.44 10.41 -14.02
C LEU A 352 -4.34 10.80 -13.02
N GLN A 353 -4.42 12.00 -12.48
CA GLN A 353 -3.49 12.54 -11.50
C GLN A 353 -4.21 12.96 -10.20
#